data_87b72052e0d0a609c563a94654e99219
#
_entry.id   87b72052e0d0a609c563a94654e99219
#
_cell.length_a   1.000
_cell.length_b   1.000
_cell.length_c   1.000
_cell.angle_alpha   90.00
_cell.angle_beta   90.00
_cell.angle_gamma   90.00
#
_symmetry.space_group_name_H-M   'P 1'
#
loop_
_entity.id
_entity.type
_entity.pdbx_description
1 polymer ?
#
loop_
_entity_poly.entity_id
_entity_poly.type
_entity_poly.pdbx_seq_one_letter_code
_entity_poly.pdbx_strand_id
1 'polypeptide(L)'
;IIMCLLSDAAVMSVWPTMKPFLTPGKALYFSHGFAITWSDRTGVVPPTDIDVIMVAPKGSGTSLRTMFLEGRGLNSSYAIYQDATGKALDRTLAFGIGIGSGYLFETTFQREATSNLTGERGSLMGAIQGLLLAQYEVLRENGHTPSEAFNETVEELTQSLMPLFAKNGMDWMYANCSTTAQRGALDWMTPFHDAIKPVVQKLYQSVKSGNEAQISIDSNSKPDYREKLNEELKALRESEMWQTAVTVRKLRPENN
;
A
#
# COMPACT_ATOMS: atom_id res chain seq x y z
N ILE A 1 17.70 1.53 19.81
CA ILE A 1 16.88 1.99 18.67
C ILE A 1 15.56 2.52 19.20
N ILE A 2 15.16 3.72 18.78
CA ILE A 2 13.83 4.28 19.04
C ILE A 2 12.99 4.06 17.79
N MET A 3 11.88 3.32 17.93
CA MET A 3 11.02 2.94 16.81
C MET A 3 9.85 3.90 16.71
N CYS A 4 9.79 4.67 15.63
CA CYS A 4 8.68 5.55 15.32
C CYS A 4 7.66 4.78 14.45
N LEU A 5 6.69 4.13 15.09
CA LEU A 5 5.64 3.32 14.47
C LEU A 5 4.25 4.00 14.55
N LEU A 6 4.27 5.31 14.65
CA LEU A 6 3.06 6.14 14.70
C LEU A 6 2.57 6.45 13.27
N SER A 7 1.30 6.82 13.14
CA SER A 7 0.80 7.39 11.88
C SER A 7 1.50 8.71 11.58
N ASP A 8 1.59 9.08 10.29
CA ASP A 8 2.33 10.28 9.86
C ASP A 8 1.88 11.56 10.58
N ALA A 9 0.59 11.75 10.78
CA ALA A 9 0.07 12.87 11.56
C ALA A 9 0.44 12.80 13.05
N ALA A 10 0.44 11.60 13.65
CA ALA A 10 0.80 11.43 15.06
C ALA A 10 2.30 11.65 15.30
N VAL A 11 3.16 11.29 14.33
CA VAL A 11 4.60 11.60 14.41
C VAL A 11 4.81 13.09 14.62
N MET A 12 4.14 13.94 13.86
CA MET A 12 4.27 15.39 13.94
C MET A 12 3.94 15.92 15.33
N SER A 13 2.84 15.46 15.93
CA SER A 13 2.39 15.90 17.25
C SER A 13 3.29 15.38 18.38
N VAL A 14 3.87 14.20 18.24
CA VAL A 14 4.73 13.56 19.25
C VAL A 14 6.19 13.98 19.10
N TRP A 15 6.59 14.49 17.96
CA TRP A 15 7.98 14.82 17.65
C TRP A 15 8.68 15.70 18.69
N PRO A 16 8.09 16.81 19.17
CA PRO A 16 8.73 17.65 20.19
C PRO A 16 9.02 16.91 21.50
N THR A 17 8.16 15.97 21.88
CA THR A 17 8.30 15.15 23.09
C THR A 17 9.31 14.02 22.89
N MET A 18 9.39 13.45 21.69
CA MET A 18 10.29 12.32 21.37
C MET A 18 11.73 12.80 21.14
N LYS A 19 11.91 13.95 20.49
CA LYS A 19 13.22 14.46 20.08
C LYS A 19 14.26 14.53 21.22
N PRO A 20 13.94 14.94 22.45
CA PRO A 20 14.90 14.96 23.56
C PRO A 20 15.49 13.60 23.95
N PHE A 21 14.81 12.51 23.62
CA PHE A 21 15.31 11.15 23.89
C PHE A 21 16.28 10.64 22.81
N LEU A 22 16.42 11.36 21.70
CA LEU A 22 17.32 11.04 20.61
C LEU A 22 18.72 11.57 20.92
N THR A 23 19.43 10.90 21.83
CA THR A 23 20.77 11.28 22.25
C THR A 23 21.85 10.60 21.38
N PRO A 24 23.10 11.13 21.36
CA PRO A 24 24.19 10.62 20.53
C PRO A 24 24.33 9.09 20.56
N GLY A 25 24.59 8.49 19.42
CA GLY A 25 24.81 7.06 19.27
C GLY A 25 23.54 6.21 19.21
N LYS A 26 22.34 6.79 19.40
CA LYS A 26 21.07 6.10 19.20
C LYS A 26 20.72 5.98 17.71
N ALA A 27 19.72 5.16 17.42
CA ALA A 27 19.13 5.09 16.09
C ALA A 27 17.64 5.39 16.17
N LEU A 28 17.16 6.22 15.26
CA LEU A 28 15.74 6.47 14.98
C LEU A 28 15.31 5.61 13.81
N TYR A 29 14.29 4.79 14.02
CA TYR A 29 13.75 3.86 13.02
C TYR A 29 12.39 4.29 12.54
N PHE A 30 12.17 4.17 11.22
CA PHE A 30 10.89 4.31 10.55
C PHE A 30 10.55 3.07 9.73
N SER A 31 9.25 2.78 9.56
CA SER A 31 8.74 1.75 8.64
C SER A 31 8.25 2.33 7.31
N HIS A 32 8.31 3.65 7.14
CA HIS A 32 7.91 4.39 5.95
C HIS A 32 8.70 5.70 5.85
N GLY A 33 9.02 6.13 4.64
CA GLY A 33 9.87 7.30 4.41
C GLY A 33 9.19 8.66 4.52
N PHE A 34 7.89 8.72 4.79
CA PHE A 34 7.05 9.93 4.75
C PHE A 34 7.60 11.09 5.59
N ALA A 35 7.78 10.86 6.89
CA ALA A 35 8.11 11.91 7.84
C ALA A 35 9.43 12.63 7.52
N ILE A 36 10.43 11.91 7.04
CA ILE A 36 11.75 12.43 6.69
C ILE A 36 11.75 13.03 5.28
N THR A 37 11.05 12.41 4.33
CA THR A 37 10.99 12.88 2.93
C THR A 37 10.38 14.27 2.82
N TRP A 38 9.33 14.54 3.58
CA TRP A 38 8.65 15.84 3.63
C TRP A 38 8.85 16.54 4.97
N SER A 39 10.09 16.55 5.45
CA SER A 39 10.46 17.18 6.73
C SER A 39 10.15 18.67 6.80
N ASP A 40 10.11 19.36 5.66
CA ASP A 40 9.64 20.75 5.52
C ASP A 40 8.16 20.93 5.88
N ARG A 41 7.36 19.88 5.76
CA ARG A 41 5.92 19.87 6.09
C ARG A 41 5.64 19.24 7.45
N THR A 42 6.37 18.19 7.77
CA THR A 42 6.18 17.42 9.01
C THR A 42 6.88 18.03 10.22
N GLY A 43 7.91 18.87 10.01
CA GLY A 43 8.78 19.38 11.07
C GLY A 43 9.68 18.32 11.70
N VAL A 44 9.75 17.11 11.16
CA VAL A 44 10.55 16.00 11.67
C VAL A 44 11.98 16.13 11.17
N VAL A 45 12.82 16.78 11.98
CA VAL A 45 14.26 16.99 11.71
C VAL A 45 15.07 16.29 12.78
N PRO A 46 15.66 15.11 12.49
CA PRO A 46 16.47 14.37 13.44
C PRO A 46 17.75 15.13 13.87
N PRO A 47 18.27 14.91 15.09
CA PRO A 47 19.60 15.36 15.45
C PRO A 47 20.67 14.73 14.55
N THR A 48 21.80 15.45 14.34
CA THR A 48 22.87 15.02 13.40
C THR A 48 23.78 13.93 13.96
N ASP A 49 23.68 13.63 15.24
CA ASP A 49 24.55 12.73 16.02
C ASP A 49 23.92 11.36 16.32
N ILE A 50 22.84 11.02 15.59
CA ILE A 50 22.14 9.72 15.66
C ILE A 50 22.10 9.06 14.29
N ASP A 51 21.87 7.75 14.26
CA ASP A 51 21.50 7.07 13.02
C ASP A 51 20.01 7.30 12.70
N VAL A 52 19.67 7.41 11.41
CA VAL A 52 18.27 7.43 10.95
C VAL A 52 18.11 6.37 9.89
N ILE A 53 17.31 5.36 10.20
CA ILE A 53 17.20 4.12 9.43
C ILE A 53 15.75 3.79 9.13
N MET A 54 15.54 3.03 8.07
CA MET A 54 14.22 2.55 7.67
C MET A 54 14.28 1.09 7.21
N VAL A 55 13.27 0.31 7.62
CA VAL A 55 12.89 -0.93 6.95
C VAL A 55 11.38 -0.85 6.69
N ALA A 56 10.99 -0.89 5.42
CA ALA A 56 9.62 -0.72 4.98
C ALA A 56 9.08 -2.02 4.34
N PRO A 57 8.38 -2.87 5.10
CA PRO A 57 7.74 -4.07 4.57
C PRO A 57 6.71 -3.73 3.48
N LYS A 58 6.69 -4.51 2.40
CA LYS A 58 5.76 -4.30 1.27
C LYS A 58 4.46 -5.09 1.50
N GLY A 59 3.67 -4.59 2.44
CA GLY A 59 2.38 -5.15 2.85
C GLY A 59 1.91 -4.60 4.18
N SER A 60 0.70 -5.00 4.60
CA SER A 60 0.15 -4.57 5.89
C SER A 60 0.92 -5.16 7.08
N GLY A 61 0.89 -4.48 8.20
CA GLY A 61 1.48 -5.00 9.45
C GLY A 61 0.85 -6.33 9.88
N THR A 62 -0.43 -6.52 9.61
CA THR A 62 -1.14 -7.79 9.85
C THR A 62 -0.56 -8.90 8.98
N SER A 63 -0.35 -8.65 7.69
CA SER A 63 0.26 -9.63 6.77
C SER A 63 1.69 -9.96 7.18
N LEU A 64 2.50 -8.96 7.57
CA LEU A 64 3.85 -9.18 8.06
C LEU A 64 3.84 -10.14 9.27
N ARG A 65 2.96 -9.91 10.24
CA ARG A 65 2.85 -10.74 11.44
C ARG A 65 2.39 -12.16 11.11
N THR A 66 1.39 -12.31 10.26
CA THR A 66 0.89 -13.64 9.85
C THR A 66 1.99 -14.44 9.15
N MET A 67 2.66 -13.83 8.17
CA MET A 67 3.74 -14.51 7.44
C MET A 67 4.93 -14.86 8.34
N PHE A 68 5.27 -13.96 9.29
CA PHE A 68 6.30 -14.25 10.29
C PHE A 68 5.99 -15.52 11.10
N LEU A 69 4.75 -15.64 11.57
CA LEU A 69 4.31 -16.82 12.34
C LEU A 69 4.31 -18.11 11.50
N GLU A 70 4.12 -17.98 10.20
CA GLU A 70 4.16 -19.10 9.24
C GLU A 70 5.58 -19.45 8.75
N GLY A 71 6.62 -18.77 9.26
CA GLY A 71 8.00 -18.96 8.79
C GLY A 71 8.25 -18.42 7.38
N ARG A 72 7.39 -17.53 6.91
CA ARG A 72 7.51 -16.77 5.64
C ARG A 72 7.83 -15.31 5.93
N GLY A 73 8.12 -14.51 4.91
CA GLY A 73 8.41 -13.09 5.09
C GLY A 73 7.90 -12.24 3.94
N LEU A 74 7.53 -10.99 4.26
CA LEU A 74 7.30 -9.97 3.24
C LEU A 74 8.62 -9.39 2.75
N ASN A 75 8.71 -9.10 1.45
CA ASN A 75 9.80 -8.28 0.94
C ASN A 75 9.78 -6.91 1.59
N SER A 76 10.96 -6.39 1.92
CA SER A 76 11.08 -5.09 2.57
C SER A 76 12.16 -4.26 1.88
N SER A 77 11.90 -2.99 1.65
CA SER A 77 12.96 -2.06 1.31
C SER A 77 13.64 -1.54 2.57
N TYR A 78 14.94 -1.25 2.48
CA TYR A 78 15.67 -0.59 3.56
C TYR A 78 16.39 0.66 3.07
N ALA A 79 16.57 1.62 3.96
CA ALA A 79 17.32 2.83 3.66
C ALA A 79 18.01 3.39 4.90
N ILE A 80 19.14 4.05 4.66
CA ILE A 80 19.88 4.81 5.65
C ILE A 80 19.78 6.29 5.22
N TYR A 81 19.16 7.10 6.06
CA TYR A 81 19.13 8.56 5.85
C TYR A 81 20.36 9.22 6.45
N GLN A 82 20.79 8.73 7.62
CA GLN A 82 21.93 9.27 8.38
C GLN A 82 22.64 8.14 9.11
N ASP A 83 23.97 8.11 8.99
CA ASP A 83 24.86 7.18 9.70
C ASP A 83 25.88 7.99 10.52
N ALA A 84 25.51 8.29 11.76
CA ALA A 84 26.37 9.03 12.69
C ALA A 84 27.33 8.11 13.46
N THR A 85 27.00 6.80 13.54
CA THR A 85 27.78 5.84 14.34
C THR A 85 28.68 4.93 13.51
N GLY A 86 28.57 4.93 12.19
CA GLY A 86 29.20 3.94 11.31
C GLY A 86 28.59 2.54 11.40
N LYS A 87 27.42 2.40 12.04
CA LYS A 87 26.72 1.11 12.27
C LYS A 87 25.28 1.09 11.75
N ALA A 88 24.87 2.12 11.01
CA ALA A 88 23.49 2.24 10.57
C ALA A 88 23.08 1.08 9.66
N LEU A 89 23.96 0.65 8.74
CA LEU A 89 23.68 -0.49 7.85
C LEU A 89 23.47 -1.79 8.63
N ASP A 90 24.38 -2.14 9.52
CA ASP A 90 24.29 -3.36 10.33
C ASP A 90 23.01 -3.38 11.16
N ARG A 91 22.68 -2.24 11.79
CA ARG A 91 21.43 -2.08 12.56
C ARG A 91 20.20 -2.27 11.70
N THR A 92 20.21 -1.71 10.49
CA THR A 92 19.08 -1.79 9.56
C THR A 92 18.85 -3.21 9.07
N LEU A 93 19.92 -3.90 8.66
CA LEU A 93 19.84 -5.28 8.19
C LEU A 93 19.45 -6.23 9.31
N ALA A 94 20.06 -6.09 10.50
CA ALA A 94 19.68 -6.88 11.66
C ALA A 94 18.20 -6.70 12.04
N PHE A 95 17.71 -5.47 11.95
CA PHE A 95 16.30 -5.16 12.19
C PHE A 95 15.39 -5.81 11.13
N GLY A 96 15.73 -5.67 9.85
CA GLY A 96 14.99 -6.28 8.75
C GLY A 96 14.88 -7.81 8.88
N ILE A 97 15.97 -8.47 9.25
CA ILE A 97 15.99 -9.92 9.54
C ILE A 97 15.11 -10.22 10.77
N GLY A 98 15.24 -9.42 11.84
CA GLY A 98 14.52 -9.62 13.10
C GLY A 98 13.01 -9.51 12.98
N ILE A 99 12.48 -8.68 12.09
CA ILE A 99 11.04 -8.57 11.82
C ILE A 99 10.52 -9.63 10.82
N GLY A 100 11.40 -10.49 10.31
CA GLY A 100 11.06 -11.56 9.40
C GLY A 100 10.85 -11.10 7.95
N SER A 101 11.65 -10.14 7.47
CA SER A 101 11.63 -9.78 6.04
C SER A 101 12.05 -10.96 5.17
N GLY A 102 11.33 -11.18 4.06
CA GLY A 102 11.66 -12.23 3.10
C GLY A 102 12.88 -11.86 2.25
N TYR A 103 12.80 -10.73 1.55
CA TYR A 103 13.88 -10.18 0.73
C TYR A 103 14.09 -8.71 1.10
N LEU A 104 15.33 -8.34 1.38
CA LEU A 104 15.71 -6.95 1.70
C LEU A 104 16.36 -6.32 0.46
N PHE A 105 15.88 -5.16 0.04
CA PHE A 105 16.45 -4.40 -1.06
C PHE A 105 16.66 -2.93 -0.69
N GLU A 106 17.76 -2.37 -1.16
CA GLU A 106 18.15 -1.00 -0.87
C GLU A 106 17.27 0.02 -1.61
N THR A 107 16.98 1.13 -0.93
CA THR A 107 16.29 2.29 -1.48
C THR A 107 16.75 3.58 -0.78
N THR A 108 16.01 4.67 -0.96
CA THR A 108 16.15 5.90 -0.17
C THR A 108 14.80 6.25 0.46
N PHE A 109 14.79 7.05 1.52
CA PHE A 109 13.56 7.54 2.14
C PHE A 109 12.64 8.19 1.10
N GLN A 110 13.19 9.04 0.23
CA GLN A 110 12.43 9.72 -0.82
C GLN A 110 11.84 8.73 -1.85
N ARG A 111 12.63 7.77 -2.33
CA ARG A 111 12.14 6.79 -3.31
C ARG A 111 11.07 5.89 -2.69
N GLU A 112 11.29 5.44 -1.47
CA GLU A 112 10.32 4.63 -0.75
C GLU A 112 9.00 5.38 -0.58
N ALA A 113 9.02 6.59 0.00
CA ALA A 113 7.83 7.38 0.22
C ALA A 113 7.08 7.70 -1.09
N THR A 114 7.82 8.06 -2.15
CA THR A 114 7.22 8.37 -3.46
C THR A 114 6.58 7.14 -4.09
N SER A 115 7.26 6.00 -4.11
CA SER A 115 6.72 4.77 -4.71
C SER A 115 5.58 4.19 -3.87
N ASN A 116 5.68 4.25 -2.55
CA ASN A 116 4.64 3.76 -1.65
C ASN A 116 3.33 4.54 -1.81
N LEU A 117 3.37 5.88 -1.70
CA LEU A 117 2.18 6.71 -1.91
C LEU A 117 1.57 6.54 -3.31
N THR A 118 2.41 6.40 -4.34
CA THR A 118 1.93 6.14 -5.70
C THR A 118 1.27 4.76 -5.80
N GLY A 119 1.88 3.74 -5.19
CA GLY A 119 1.36 2.37 -5.20
C GLY A 119 0.01 2.24 -4.51
N GLU A 120 -0.14 2.84 -3.32
CA GLU A 120 -1.38 2.80 -2.54
C GLU A 120 -2.56 3.46 -3.26
N ARG A 121 -2.32 4.62 -3.88
CA ARG A 121 -3.34 5.35 -4.66
C ARG A 121 -3.56 4.73 -6.04
N GLY A 122 -2.55 4.06 -6.57
CA GLY A 122 -2.56 3.33 -7.83
C GLY A 122 -3.04 1.88 -7.66
N SER A 123 -2.26 0.94 -8.20
CA SER A 123 -2.63 -0.45 -8.38
C SER A 123 -2.90 -1.24 -7.09
N LEU A 124 -2.40 -0.80 -5.92
CA LEU A 124 -2.57 -1.56 -4.69
C LEU A 124 -3.96 -1.38 -4.07
N MET A 125 -4.58 -0.19 -4.17
CA MET A 125 -5.89 0.10 -3.58
C MET A 125 -6.76 1.01 -4.44
N GLY A 126 -6.34 2.25 -4.73
CA GLY A 126 -7.20 3.25 -5.34
C GLY A 126 -7.61 2.89 -6.77
N ALA A 127 -6.66 2.61 -7.64
CA ALA A 127 -6.95 2.30 -9.04
C ALA A 127 -7.63 0.94 -9.21
N ILE A 128 -7.27 -0.08 -8.41
CA ILE A 128 -7.94 -1.39 -8.51
C ILE A 128 -9.41 -1.28 -8.09
N GLN A 129 -9.73 -0.55 -7.01
CA GLN A 129 -11.12 -0.32 -6.62
C GLN A 129 -11.88 0.44 -7.72
N GLY A 130 -11.27 1.46 -8.32
CA GLY A 130 -11.87 2.22 -9.41
C GLY A 130 -12.12 1.38 -10.66
N LEU A 131 -11.20 0.50 -11.03
CA LEU A 131 -11.36 -0.44 -12.16
C LEU A 131 -12.52 -1.41 -11.93
N LEU A 132 -12.55 -2.04 -10.74
CA LEU A 132 -13.61 -3.00 -10.40
C LEU A 132 -14.99 -2.33 -10.40
N LEU A 133 -15.08 -1.13 -9.83
CA LEU A 133 -16.33 -0.38 -9.80
C LEU A 133 -16.79 0.00 -11.22
N ALA A 134 -15.91 0.54 -12.05
CA ALA A 134 -16.25 0.93 -13.41
C ALA A 134 -16.76 -0.25 -14.24
N GLN A 135 -16.12 -1.41 -14.16
CA GLN A 135 -16.57 -2.61 -14.87
C GLN A 135 -17.90 -3.12 -14.32
N TYR A 136 -18.06 -3.14 -12.99
CA TYR A 136 -19.30 -3.52 -12.34
C TYR A 136 -20.47 -2.65 -12.81
N GLU A 137 -20.31 -1.34 -12.79
CA GLU A 137 -21.34 -0.37 -13.22
C GLU A 137 -21.73 -0.57 -14.68
N VAL A 138 -20.76 -0.72 -15.58
CA VAL A 138 -21.04 -0.98 -17.01
C VAL A 138 -21.83 -2.28 -17.20
N LEU A 139 -21.50 -3.35 -16.49
CA LEU A 139 -22.29 -4.59 -16.55
C LEU A 139 -23.71 -4.37 -16.03
N ARG A 140 -23.88 -3.66 -14.92
CA ARG A 140 -25.20 -3.33 -14.35
C ARG A 140 -26.05 -2.48 -15.31
N GLU A 141 -25.45 -1.48 -15.94
CA GLU A 141 -26.10 -0.61 -16.94
C GLU A 141 -26.58 -1.40 -18.17
N ASN A 142 -25.90 -2.51 -18.50
CA ASN A 142 -26.26 -3.39 -19.61
C ASN A 142 -27.14 -4.59 -19.20
N GLY A 143 -27.75 -4.54 -18.01
CA GLY A 143 -28.79 -5.46 -17.60
C GLY A 143 -28.33 -6.72 -16.86
N HIS A 144 -27.03 -6.87 -16.60
CA HIS A 144 -26.54 -7.98 -15.77
C HIS A 144 -27.01 -7.83 -14.33
N THR A 145 -27.34 -8.93 -13.68
CA THR A 145 -27.73 -8.92 -12.26
C THR A 145 -26.55 -8.53 -11.37
N PRO A 146 -26.77 -8.05 -10.13
CA PRO A 146 -25.68 -7.74 -9.20
C PRO A 146 -24.75 -8.93 -9.00
N SER A 147 -25.28 -10.15 -8.92
CA SER A 147 -24.48 -11.36 -8.74
C SER A 147 -23.59 -11.65 -9.96
N GLU A 148 -24.12 -11.55 -11.18
CA GLU A 148 -23.33 -11.72 -12.41
C GLU A 148 -22.21 -10.67 -12.48
N ALA A 149 -22.56 -9.39 -12.33
CA ALA A 149 -21.58 -8.31 -12.39
C ALA A 149 -20.48 -8.46 -11.33
N PHE A 150 -20.83 -8.87 -10.10
CA PHE A 150 -19.87 -9.08 -9.01
C PHE A 150 -18.94 -10.28 -9.27
N ASN A 151 -19.49 -11.40 -9.75
CA ASN A 151 -18.67 -12.58 -10.03
C ASN A 151 -17.66 -12.31 -11.16
N GLU A 152 -18.09 -11.65 -12.24
CA GLU A 152 -17.24 -11.33 -13.41
C GLU A 152 -16.24 -10.17 -13.18
N THR A 153 -16.35 -9.46 -12.07
CA THR A 153 -15.40 -8.37 -11.75
C THR A 153 -14.51 -8.69 -10.56
N VAL A 154 -15.10 -9.06 -9.43
CA VAL A 154 -14.37 -9.16 -8.17
C VAL A 154 -14.09 -10.60 -7.78
N GLU A 155 -15.13 -11.45 -7.83
CA GLU A 155 -15.06 -12.77 -7.20
C GLU A 155 -14.12 -13.72 -7.95
N GLU A 156 -14.26 -13.84 -9.27
CA GLU A 156 -13.38 -14.67 -10.09
C GLU A 156 -11.93 -14.17 -10.03
N LEU A 157 -11.74 -12.85 -10.10
CA LEU A 157 -10.42 -12.26 -9.98
C LEU A 157 -9.73 -12.64 -8.65
N THR A 158 -10.42 -12.45 -7.53
CA THR A 158 -9.80 -12.58 -6.20
C THR A 158 -9.75 -14.00 -5.69
N GLN A 159 -10.75 -14.82 -6.02
CA GLN A 159 -10.82 -16.22 -5.58
C GLN A 159 -9.94 -17.14 -6.43
N SER A 160 -9.86 -16.91 -7.72
CA SER A 160 -9.21 -17.81 -8.70
C SER A 160 -7.96 -17.21 -9.33
N LEU A 161 -8.08 -16.06 -10.02
CA LEU A 161 -7.02 -15.59 -10.91
C LEU A 161 -5.85 -14.95 -10.17
N MET A 162 -6.09 -14.16 -9.14
CA MET A 162 -5.02 -13.51 -8.37
C MET A 162 -4.06 -14.50 -7.69
N PRO A 163 -4.50 -15.61 -7.07
CA PRO A 163 -3.59 -16.63 -6.57
C PRO A 163 -2.71 -17.28 -7.65
N LEU A 164 -3.27 -17.53 -8.84
CA LEU A 164 -2.51 -18.08 -9.97
C LEU A 164 -1.51 -17.08 -10.52
N PHE A 165 -1.93 -15.84 -10.71
CA PHE A 165 -1.06 -14.74 -11.11
C PHE A 165 0.09 -14.54 -10.12
N ALA A 166 -0.21 -14.49 -8.82
CA ALA A 166 0.80 -14.31 -7.78
C ALA A 166 1.84 -15.44 -7.74
N LYS A 167 1.42 -16.67 -8.05
CA LYS A 167 2.30 -17.84 -8.02
C LYS A 167 3.14 -18.00 -9.28
N ASN A 168 2.56 -17.77 -10.45
CA ASN A 168 3.13 -18.22 -11.72
C ASN A 168 3.43 -17.06 -12.71
N GLY A 169 2.88 -15.86 -12.49
CA GLY A 169 2.97 -14.73 -13.42
C GLY A 169 1.76 -14.61 -14.36
N MET A 170 1.67 -13.44 -15.00
CA MET A 170 0.52 -13.11 -15.87
C MET A 170 0.54 -13.88 -17.19
N ASP A 171 1.71 -14.10 -17.77
CA ASP A 171 1.90 -14.88 -18.98
C ASP A 171 1.46 -16.33 -18.81
N TRP A 172 1.82 -16.93 -17.69
CA TRP A 172 1.37 -18.28 -17.34
C TRP A 172 -0.16 -18.34 -17.19
N MET A 173 -0.74 -17.36 -16.49
CA MET A 173 -2.19 -17.29 -16.30
C MET A 173 -2.89 -17.20 -17.67
N TYR A 174 -2.43 -16.35 -18.57
CA TYR A 174 -2.98 -16.24 -19.92
C TYR A 174 -2.86 -17.56 -20.69
N ALA A 175 -1.68 -18.19 -20.66
CA ALA A 175 -1.44 -19.45 -21.36
C ALA A 175 -2.33 -20.62 -20.88
N ASN A 176 -2.84 -20.55 -19.64
CA ASN A 176 -3.70 -21.58 -19.06
C ASN A 176 -5.21 -21.22 -19.06
N CYS A 177 -5.59 -20.13 -19.69
CA CYS A 177 -6.99 -19.78 -19.95
C CYS A 177 -7.46 -20.26 -21.33
N SER A 178 -8.74 -20.09 -21.64
CA SER A 178 -9.29 -20.36 -22.97
C SER A 178 -8.66 -19.46 -24.04
N THR A 179 -8.59 -19.91 -25.28
CA THR A 179 -8.06 -19.12 -26.41
C THR A 179 -8.80 -17.80 -26.60
N THR A 180 -10.10 -17.78 -26.33
CA THR A 180 -10.93 -16.56 -26.35
C THR A 180 -10.47 -15.57 -25.27
N ALA A 181 -10.27 -16.03 -24.03
CA ALA A 181 -9.78 -15.18 -22.95
C ALA A 181 -8.37 -14.65 -23.22
N GLN A 182 -7.47 -15.52 -23.70
CA GLN A 182 -6.11 -15.15 -24.09
C GLN A 182 -6.11 -14.00 -25.10
N ARG A 183 -6.86 -14.15 -26.17
CA ARG A 183 -6.90 -13.14 -27.24
C ARG A 183 -7.51 -11.84 -26.77
N GLY A 184 -8.66 -11.92 -26.08
CA GLY A 184 -9.33 -10.75 -25.53
C GLY A 184 -8.46 -9.97 -24.55
N ALA A 185 -7.79 -10.66 -23.62
CA ALA A 185 -6.91 -10.02 -22.65
C ALA A 185 -5.72 -9.29 -23.31
N LEU A 186 -5.07 -9.93 -24.29
CA LEU A 186 -3.96 -9.31 -25.04
C LEU A 186 -4.42 -8.10 -25.86
N ASP A 187 -5.60 -8.17 -26.47
CA ASP A 187 -6.14 -7.07 -27.29
C ASP A 187 -6.53 -5.86 -26.45
N TRP A 188 -7.09 -6.07 -25.25
CA TRP A 188 -7.56 -4.99 -24.40
C TRP A 188 -6.50 -4.45 -23.42
N MET A 189 -5.38 -5.14 -23.25
CA MET A 189 -4.27 -4.66 -22.42
C MET A 189 -3.77 -3.27 -22.85
N THR A 190 -3.59 -3.04 -24.16
CA THR A 190 -3.11 -1.77 -24.69
C THR A 190 -4.09 -0.62 -24.50
N PRO A 191 -5.39 -0.73 -24.85
CA PRO A 191 -6.39 0.30 -24.56
C PRO A 191 -6.45 0.69 -23.07
N PHE A 192 -6.42 -0.28 -22.16
CA PHE A 192 -6.38 0.00 -20.72
C PHE A 192 -5.09 0.70 -20.30
N HIS A 193 -3.93 0.23 -20.76
CA HIS A 193 -2.65 0.88 -20.48
C HIS A 193 -2.66 2.35 -20.90
N ASP A 194 -3.12 2.63 -22.13
CA ASP A 194 -3.10 3.97 -22.69
C ASP A 194 -4.08 4.92 -21.99
N ALA A 195 -5.21 4.39 -21.51
CA ALA A 195 -6.16 5.16 -20.70
C ALA A 195 -5.63 5.46 -19.28
N ILE A 196 -4.97 4.48 -18.64
CA ILE A 196 -4.55 4.58 -17.25
C ILE A 196 -3.22 5.34 -17.09
N LYS A 197 -2.27 5.16 -18.02
CA LYS A 197 -0.91 5.73 -17.91
C LYS A 197 -0.89 7.25 -17.66
N PRO A 198 -1.69 8.08 -18.36
CA PRO A 198 -1.75 9.52 -18.08
C PRO A 198 -2.23 9.85 -16.65
N VAL A 199 -3.17 9.05 -16.13
CA VAL A 199 -3.69 9.21 -14.76
C VAL A 199 -2.60 8.88 -13.74
N VAL A 200 -1.86 7.79 -13.94
CA VAL A 200 -0.74 7.41 -13.07
C VAL A 200 0.39 8.44 -13.15
N GLN A 201 0.67 9.01 -14.31
CA GLN A 201 1.65 10.09 -14.45
C GLN A 201 1.25 11.34 -13.65
N LYS A 202 -0.03 11.74 -13.73
CA LYS A 202 -0.57 12.85 -12.94
C LYS A 202 -0.46 12.58 -11.44
N LEU A 203 -0.84 11.38 -11.00
CA LEU A 203 -0.70 10.94 -9.62
C LEU A 203 0.77 11.01 -9.16
N TYR A 204 1.70 10.46 -9.94
CA TYR A 204 3.12 10.47 -9.60
C TYR A 204 3.67 11.89 -9.43
N GLN A 205 3.28 12.83 -10.28
CA GLN A 205 3.69 14.23 -10.16
C GLN A 205 3.09 14.89 -8.90
N SER A 206 1.85 14.60 -8.56
CA SER A 206 1.20 15.06 -7.33
C SER A 206 1.91 14.53 -6.08
N VAL A 207 2.30 13.25 -6.08
CA VAL A 207 3.10 12.65 -5.00
C VAL A 207 4.48 13.31 -4.92
N LYS A 208 5.18 13.40 -6.05
CA LYS A 208 6.55 13.95 -6.11
C LYS A 208 6.63 15.39 -5.65
N SER A 209 5.63 16.21 -5.93
CA SER A 209 5.54 17.61 -5.48
C SER A 209 5.23 17.73 -3.98
N GLY A 210 4.89 16.65 -3.28
CA GLY A 210 4.43 16.65 -1.90
C GLY A 210 2.97 17.06 -1.71
N ASN A 211 2.21 17.25 -2.78
CA ASN A 211 0.80 17.61 -2.68
C ASN A 211 -0.01 16.52 -1.98
N GLU A 212 0.24 15.24 -2.31
CA GLU A 212 -0.44 14.10 -1.67
C GLU A 212 -0.06 13.97 -0.18
N ALA A 213 1.18 14.31 0.17
CA ALA A 213 1.59 14.36 1.56
C ALA A 213 0.84 15.46 2.33
N GLN A 214 0.72 16.65 1.74
CA GLN A 214 -0.03 17.76 2.34
C GLN A 214 -1.51 17.42 2.55
N ILE A 215 -2.17 16.84 1.53
CA ILE A 215 -3.57 16.40 1.63
C ILE A 215 -3.75 15.42 2.79
N SER A 216 -2.82 14.47 2.94
CA SER A 216 -2.87 13.49 4.04
C SER A 216 -2.71 14.16 5.41
N ILE A 217 -1.76 15.09 5.55
CA ILE A 217 -1.54 15.86 6.77
C ILE A 217 -2.78 16.67 7.13
N ASP A 218 -3.31 17.43 6.18
CA ASP A 218 -4.47 18.31 6.39
C ASP A 218 -5.72 17.53 6.79
N SER A 219 -5.93 16.37 6.15
CA SER A 219 -7.08 15.51 6.46
C SER A 219 -6.95 14.90 7.86
N ASN A 220 -5.80 14.30 8.16
CA ASN A 220 -5.58 13.59 9.44
C ASN A 220 -5.48 14.55 10.64
N SER A 221 -5.21 15.82 10.43
CA SER A 221 -5.12 16.83 11.50
C SER A 221 -6.49 17.37 11.93
N LYS A 222 -7.56 17.04 11.21
CA LYS A 222 -8.93 17.50 11.56
C LYS A 222 -9.47 16.72 12.75
N PRO A 223 -10.14 17.39 13.71
CA PRO A 223 -10.71 16.73 14.87
C PRO A 223 -11.76 15.64 14.52
N ASP A 224 -12.49 15.85 13.43
CA ASP A 224 -13.55 14.97 12.92
C ASP A 224 -13.06 13.94 11.89
N TYR A 225 -11.74 13.82 11.68
CA TYR A 225 -11.17 12.91 10.67
C TYR A 225 -11.68 11.49 10.79
N ARG A 226 -11.69 10.93 12.00
CA ARG A 226 -12.13 9.54 12.23
C ARG A 226 -13.61 9.33 11.91
N GLU A 227 -14.43 10.29 12.23
CA GLU A 227 -15.87 10.26 11.93
C GLU A 227 -16.10 10.26 10.43
N LYS A 228 -15.53 11.22 9.72
CA LYS A 228 -15.60 11.32 8.24
C LYS A 228 -15.07 10.09 7.54
N LEU A 229 -13.93 9.58 7.95
CA LEU A 229 -13.39 8.34 7.39
C LEU A 229 -14.36 7.17 7.58
N ASN A 230 -14.97 7.04 8.75
CA ASN A 230 -15.95 5.99 9.03
C ASN A 230 -17.21 6.12 8.16
N GLU A 231 -17.66 7.35 7.87
CA GLU A 231 -18.77 7.63 6.94
C GLU A 231 -18.42 7.20 5.50
N GLU A 232 -17.24 7.58 5.00
CA GLU A 232 -16.77 7.18 3.67
C GLU A 232 -16.62 5.65 3.55
N LEU A 233 -16.03 5.00 4.54
CA LEU A 233 -15.91 3.54 4.57
C LEU A 233 -17.26 2.84 4.70
N LYS A 234 -18.21 3.46 5.39
CA LYS A 234 -19.60 2.96 5.48
C LYS A 234 -20.27 3.05 4.12
N ALA A 235 -20.18 4.19 3.44
CA ALA A 235 -20.76 4.38 2.11
C ALA A 235 -20.20 3.34 1.11
N LEU A 236 -18.89 3.10 1.14
CA LEU A 236 -18.26 2.06 0.32
C LEU A 236 -18.81 0.67 0.63
N ARG A 237 -18.90 0.30 1.91
CA ARG A 237 -19.40 -1.00 2.37
C ARG A 237 -20.88 -1.21 2.04
N GLU A 238 -21.67 -0.15 2.05
CA GLU A 238 -23.12 -0.18 1.77
C GLU A 238 -23.44 -0.06 0.26
N SER A 239 -22.44 0.13 -0.61
CA SER A 239 -22.65 0.12 -2.05
C SER A 239 -23.17 -1.23 -2.54
N GLU A 240 -23.94 -1.24 -3.63
CA GLU A 240 -24.54 -2.45 -4.20
C GLU A 240 -23.47 -3.54 -4.45
N MET A 241 -22.35 -3.17 -5.05
CA MET A 241 -21.26 -4.10 -5.32
C MET A 241 -20.75 -4.81 -4.06
N TRP A 242 -20.50 -4.08 -2.97
CA TRP A 242 -19.96 -4.68 -1.74
C TRP A 242 -21.03 -5.35 -0.89
N GLN A 243 -22.30 -4.97 -1.00
CA GLN A 243 -23.42 -5.72 -0.41
C GLN A 243 -23.65 -7.06 -1.13
N THR A 244 -23.50 -7.07 -2.45
CA THR A 244 -23.50 -8.30 -3.25
C THR A 244 -22.38 -9.26 -2.82
N ALA A 245 -21.18 -8.74 -2.52
CA ALA A 245 -20.07 -9.52 -1.99
C ALA A 245 -20.43 -10.31 -0.73
N VAL A 246 -21.15 -9.67 0.21
CA VAL A 246 -21.58 -10.33 1.45
C VAL A 246 -22.46 -11.53 1.16
N THR A 247 -23.39 -11.39 0.20
CA THR A 247 -24.32 -12.46 -0.17
C THR A 247 -23.60 -13.59 -0.90
N VAL A 248 -22.81 -13.28 -1.93
CA VAL A 248 -22.10 -14.28 -2.73
C VAL A 248 -21.13 -15.08 -1.86
N ARG A 249 -20.38 -14.43 -1.00
CA ARG A 249 -19.39 -15.11 -0.12
C ARG A 249 -20.01 -16.00 0.94
N LYS A 250 -21.22 -15.68 1.41
CA LYS A 250 -21.98 -16.58 2.29
C LYS A 250 -22.38 -17.90 1.62
N LEU A 251 -22.51 -17.91 0.30
CA LEU A 251 -22.89 -19.10 -0.45
C LEU A 251 -21.70 -20.02 -0.79
N ARG A 252 -20.50 -19.62 -0.48
CA ARG A 252 -19.31 -20.48 -0.67
C ARG A 252 -19.36 -21.67 0.30
N PRO A 253 -19.04 -22.90 -0.16
CA PRO A 253 -19.06 -24.10 0.69
C PRO A 253 -18.25 -23.98 1.97
N GLU A 254 -17.07 -23.33 1.90
CA GLU A 254 -16.17 -23.15 3.04
C GLU A 254 -16.71 -22.20 4.13
N ASN A 255 -17.82 -21.49 3.84
CA ASN A 255 -18.46 -20.56 4.78
C ASN A 255 -19.82 -21.03 5.31
N ASN A 256 -20.20 -22.29 4.97
CA ASN A 256 -21.44 -22.95 5.40
C ASN A 256 -21.19 -24.03 6.48
#